data_204ef0beda0c756b2ef9b8fa7f712cb5
#
_entry.id   204ef0beda0c756b2ef9b8fa7f712cb5
#
_cell.length_a   1.000
_cell.length_b   1.000
_cell.length_c   1.000
_cell.angle_alpha   90.00
_cell.angle_beta   90.00
_cell.angle_gamma   90.00
#
_symmetry.space_group_name_H-M   'P 1'
#
loop_
_entity.id
_entity.type
_entity.pdbx_description
1 polymer ?
#
loop_
_entity_poly.entity_id
_entity_poly.type
_entity_poly.pdbx_seq_one_letter_code
_entity_poly.pdbx_strand_id
1 'polypeptide(L)'
;RDMDELPQGAALPAEPIPVRPLVLNATDTQGRIKEITEHLEQGVQEVFESERYRDYLKAMSRFHNYSLNNTLLIVMQKPDASLVAGYGKWRDEFERHVKSGEKGIKILAPAPYKIKKDVAKTDPDTGQPVIGADGKPVTEQQEVTIPAFKVVSVFDVSQTEGKELPDIAVDALTGNVEQYEDFWRALKLTSPVPVTLEKIDGSAHGYYDLAEKRIAIDDGMSELQTIKTAIHEIAHAKLHDIDLNAPEQAERPDRSTREVQAESVAYTVCQHFGLDTSDYSFGYVAGWSSGRDIKELKASLETIRTAASELISEIEGHFAELQAQHTAEQEQAAAQDMPENTFSIYQLKDGDATRDLRFEPLEQVKAAGLRVDRENYELVYTAPLSDTDTLEDIFVRFNMDRPQDFTGHSLSMSDVIVLHRGEQETAHYLDRGGYTEVPEFLQPEQAAEQEAQADAPPAERPLTELQKQAVEIAKRYETLSMQEKISVIAQAFGHTSGTIETSPCTGKWRGTSDISIRFDNGSSLFLGNHITRKARTKKVRQELVDSALVRYNPEIIRVAKETAYTALKERELQDNAIAGEKGLKPY
;
A
#
# COMPACT_ATOMS: atom_id res chain seq x y z
N ARG A 1 45.48 23.66 -19.91
CA ARG A 1 45.96 22.28 -19.59
C ARG A 1 45.52 21.99 -18.17
N ASP A 2 44.41 21.38 -18.06
CA ASP A 2 44.17 20.38 -17.02
C ASP A 2 42.95 19.63 -17.47
N MET A 3 43.18 18.35 -17.72
CA MET A 3 42.12 17.42 -18.14
C MET A 3 41.44 16.92 -16.86
N ASP A 4 40.15 17.18 -16.80
CA ASP A 4 39.25 16.67 -15.76
C ASP A 4 39.36 15.15 -15.66
N GLU A 5 39.82 14.68 -14.52
CA GLU A 5 39.64 13.30 -14.10
C GLU A 5 38.16 13.08 -13.76
N LEU A 6 37.48 12.34 -14.63
CA LEU A 6 36.16 11.76 -14.33
C LEU A 6 36.30 10.77 -13.15
N PRO A 7 35.41 10.74 -12.18
CA PRO A 7 35.43 9.75 -11.10
C PRO A 7 35.28 8.35 -11.69
N GLN A 8 36.35 7.57 -11.62
CA GLN A 8 36.35 6.14 -11.91
C GLN A 8 35.57 5.45 -10.79
N GLY A 9 34.46 4.79 -11.11
CA GLY A 9 33.84 3.86 -10.19
C GLY A 9 32.34 3.64 -10.25
N ALA A 10 31.62 4.11 -11.25
CA ALA A 10 30.28 3.57 -11.50
C ALA A 10 30.46 2.20 -12.21
N ALA A 11 30.34 1.10 -11.48
CA ALA A 11 30.26 -0.21 -12.09
C ALA A 11 29.08 -0.21 -13.08
N LEU A 12 29.35 -0.57 -14.34
CA LEU A 12 28.31 -0.80 -15.32
C LEU A 12 27.26 -1.73 -14.72
N PRO A 13 25.96 -1.47 -14.90
CA PRO A 13 24.94 -2.38 -14.40
C PRO A 13 25.23 -3.78 -14.96
N ALA A 14 25.32 -4.76 -14.06
CA ALA A 14 25.57 -6.14 -14.44
C ALA A 14 24.49 -6.60 -15.43
N GLU A 15 24.90 -7.30 -16.49
CA GLU A 15 23.92 -7.85 -17.43
C GLU A 15 22.93 -8.77 -16.70
N PRO A 16 21.61 -8.67 -17.01
CA PRO A 16 20.61 -9.52 -16.36
C PRO A 16 20.91 -11.01 -16.54
N ILE A 17 20.84 -11.76 -15.46
CA ILE A 17 21.04 -13.20 -15.50
C ILE A 17 19.87 -13.85 -16.24
N PRO A 18 20.11 -14.67 -17.29
CA PRO A 18 19.05 -15.34 -18.01
C PRO A 18 18.30 -16.34 -17.09
N VAL A 19 17.00 -16.48 -17.31
CA VAL A 19 16.18 -17.45 -16.57
C VAL A 19 16.66 -18.87 -16.83
N ARG A 20 16.86 -19.65 -15.75
CA ARG A 20 17.09 -21.10 -15.78
C ARG A 20 15.75 -21.80 -15.49
N PRO A 21 14.92 -22.06 -16.51
CA PRO A 21 13.58 -22.57 -16.26
C PRO A 21 13.61 -23.98 -15.70
N LEU A 22 12.76 -24.25 -14.73
CA LEU A 22 12.55 -25.61 -14.22
C LEU A 22 11.96 -26.49 -15.35
N VAL A 23 12.53 -27.67 -15.53
CA VAL A 23 12.02 -28.67 -16.47
C VAL A 23 10.93 -29.48 -15.77
N LEU A 24 9.70 -29.37 -16.27
CA LEU A 24 8.56 -30.16 -15.80
C LEU A 24 8.10 -31.06 -16.93
N ASN A 25 8.18 -32.38 -16.73
CA ASN A 25 7.86 -33.39 -17.73
C ASN A 25 6.39 -33.78 -17.72
N ALA A 26 5.71 -33.66 -16.56
CA ALA A 26 4.30 -33.96 -16.45
C ALA A 26 3.43 -33.01 -17.26
N THR A 27 2.41 -33.55 -17.91
CA THR A 27 1.47 -32.81 -18.74
C THR A 27 0.22 -32.37 -17.97
N ASP A 28 -0.14 -33.12 -16.93
CA ASP A 28 -1.28 -32.81 -16.07
C ASP A 28 -0.91 -31.92 -14.90
N THR A 29 -1.91 -31.24 -14.33
CA THR A 29 -1.72 -30.25 -13.28
C THR A 29 -1.14 -30.87 -11.99
N GLN A 30 -1.61 -32.07 -11.60
CA GLN A 30 -1.16 -32.71 -10.36
C GLN A 30 0.28 -33.19 -10.48
N GLY A 31 0.63 -33.81 -11.61
CA GLY A 31 2.02 -34.21 -11.89
C GLY A 31 2.97 -33.02 -11.90
N ARG A 32 2.60 -31.91 -12.51
CA ARG A 32 3.42 -30.69 -12.53
C ARG A 32 3.61 -30.10 -11.14
N ILE A 33 2.58 -30.11 -10.29
CA ILE A 33 2.68 -29.65 -8.89
C ILE A 33 3.59 -30.58 -8.12
N LYS A 34 3.51 -31.90 -8.32
CA LYS A 34 4.40 -32.86 -7.68
C LYS A 34 5.87 -32.60 -8.05
N GLU A 35 6.18 -32.48 -9.35
CA GLU A 35 7.54 -32.19 -9.84
C GLU A 35 8.07 -30.87 -9.29
N ILE A 36 7.26 -29.80 -9.25
CA ILE A 36 7.69 -28.50 -8.71
C ILE A 36 7.92 -28.56 -7.18
N THR A 37 7.17 -29.42 -6.46
CA THR A 37 7.37 -29.65 -5.04
C THR A 37 8.68 -30.40 -4.76
N GLU A 38 9.03 -31.37 -5.60
CA GLU A 38 10.32 -32.08 -5.54
C GLU A 38 11.50 -31.10 -5.77
N HIS A 39 11.39 -30.20 -6.75
CA HIS A 39 12.38 -29.13 -6.97
C HIS A 39 12.48 -28.19 -5.76
N LEU A 40 11.36 -27.85 -5.12
CA LEU A 40 11.35 -27.03 -3.91
C LEU A 40 12.08 -27.71 -2.74
N GLU A 41 11.89 -29.01 -2.54
CA GLU A 41 12.58 -29.76 -1.48
C GLU A 41 14.09 -29.77 -1.69
N GLN A 42 14.53 -29.99 -2.93
CA GLN A 42 15.93 -29.87 -3.30
C GLN A 42 16.45 -28.44 -3.08
N GLY A 43 15.70 -27.43 -3.51
CA GLY A 43 16.04 -26.01 -3.32
C GLY A 43 16.18 -25.62 -1.86
N VAL A 44 15.34 -26.15 -0.98
CA VAL A 44 15.45 -25.93 0.47
C VAL A 44 16.77 -26.47 1.03
N GLN A 45 17.21 -27.63 0.58
CA GLN A 45 18.50 -28.18 1.02
C GLN A 45 19.68 -27.35 0.52
N GLU A 46 19.64 -26.94 -0.74
CA GLU A 46 20.71 -26.18 -1.39
C GLU A 46 20.81 -24.74 -0.90
N VAL A 47 19.71 -24.14 -0.43
CA VAL A 47 19.66 -22.72 -0.04
C VAL A 47 20.54 -22.41 1.16
N PHE A 48 20.80 -23.39 2.03
CA PHE A 48 21.62 -23.18 3.23
C PHE A 48 23.15 -23.22 2.97
N GLU A 49 23.58 -23.32 1.73
CA GLU A 49 24.96 -22.95 1.36
C GLU A 49 25.12 -21.43 1.50
N SER A 50 26.23 -20.99 2.06
CA SER A 50 26.43 -19.59 2.54
C SER A 50 26.08 -18.50 1.53
N GLU A 51 26.53 -18.64 0.27
CA GLU A 51 26.25 -17.65 -0.78
C GLU A 51 24.80 -17.71 -1.26
N ARG A 52 24.26 -18.92 -1.46
CA ARG A 52 22.86 -19.13 -1.86
C ARG A 52 21.88 -18.65 -0.79
N TYR A 53 22.26 -18.82 0.47
CA TYR A 53 21.44 -18.32 1.58
C TYR A 53 21.32 -16.80 1.55
N ARG A 54 22.44 -16.11 1.33
CA ARG A 54 22.45 -14.65 1.17
C ARG A 54 21.60 -14.20 -0.02
N ASP A 55 21.74 -14.87 -1.18
CA ASP A 55 20.93 -14.55 -2.37
C ASP A 55 19.44 -14.80 -2.14
N TYR A 56 19.10 -15.83 -1.39
CA TYR A 56 17.73 -16.09 -0.99
C TYR A 56 17.18 -14.98 -0.08
N LEU A 57 17.93 -14.53 0.92
CA LEU A 57 17.52 -13.43 1.79
C LEU A 57 17.39 -12.11 1.03
N LYS A 58 18.25 -11.84 0.05
CA LYS A 58 18.12 -10.70 -0.86
C LYS A 58 16.84 -10.78 -1.69
N ALA A 59 16.51 -11.95 -2.22
CA ALA A 59 15.24 -12.14 -2.94
C ALA A 59 14.05 -11.98 -1.99
N MET A 60 14.12 -12.50 -0.78
CA MET A 60 13.10 -12.33 0.25
C MET A 60 12.83 -10.85 0.56
N SER A 61 13.87 -10.02 0.62
CA SER A 61 13.70 -8.57 0.85
C SER A 61 12.92 -7.87 -0.24
N ARG A 62 13.00 -8.33 -1.49
CA ARG A 62 12.26 -7.81 -2.65
C ARG A 62 10.86 -8.42 -2.75
N PHE A 63 10.74 -9.70 -2.41
CA PHE A 63 9.53 -10.52 -2.56
C PHE A 63 8.89 -10.88 -1.21
N HIS A 64 9.01 -10.02 -0.19
CA HIS A 64 8.51 -10.28 1.17
C HIS A 64 7.01 -10.57 1.23
N ASN A 65 6.23 -10.10 0.25
CA ASN A 65 4.80 -10.37 0.11
C ASN A 65 4.48 -11.70 -0.61
N TYR A 66 5.49 -12.41 -1.11
CA TYR A 66 5.32 -13.72 -1.74
C TYR A 66 5.42 -14.85 -0.70
N SER A 67 4.79 -15.99 -1.01
CA SER A 67 4.96 -17.18 -0.18
C SER A 67 6.41 -17.69 -0.24
N LEU A 68 6.85 -18.41 0.81
CA LEU A 68 8.14 -19.06 0.85
C LEU A 68 8.43 -19.86 -0.43
N ASN A 69 7.48 -20.70 -0.85
CA ASN A 69 7.63 -21.54 -2.04
C ASN A 69 7.86 -20.71 -3.29
N ASN A 70 7.13 -19.63 -3.49
CA ASN A 70 7.29 -18.79 -4.68
C ASN A 70 8.58 -17.98 -4.64
N THR A 71 9.02 -17.49 -3.48
CA THR A 71 10.31 -16.82 -3.34
C THR A 71 11.47 -17.79 -3.68
N LEU A 72 11.42 -19.02 -3.19
CA LEU A 72 12.39 -20.07 -3.53
C LEU A 72 12.38 -20.37 -5.03
N LEU A 73 11.21 -20.56 -5.63
CA LEU A 73 11.07 -20.83 -7.06
C LEU A 73 11.63 -19.69 -7.92
N ILE A 74 11.42 -18.46 -7.52
CA ILE A 74 11.95 -17.28 -8.23
C ILE A 74 13.48 -17.29 -8.15
N VAL A 75 14.06 -17.39 -6.97
CA VAL A 75 15.52 -17.32 -6.79
C VAL A 75 16.27 -18.47 -7.46
N MET A 76 15.69 -19.67 -7.45
CA MET A 76 16.28 -20.83 -8.13
C MET A 76 16.38 -20.64 -9.65
N GLN A 77 15.41 -19.93 -10.26
CA GLN A 77 15.34 -19.74 -11.69
C GLN A 77 15.96 -18.42 -12.17
N LYS A 78 15.88 -17.36 -11.33
CA LYS A 78 16.41 -16.02 -11.64
C LYS A 78 16.80 -15.30 -10.35
N PRO A 79 18.05 -15.50 -9.85
CA PRO A 79 18.50 -14.95 -8.56
C PRO A 79 18.52 -13.42 -8.51
N ASP A 80 18.66 -12.75 -9.64
CA ASP A 80 18.68 -11.29 -9.78
C ASP A 80 17.30 -10.67 -10.03
N ALA A 81 16.21 -11.46 -10.01
CA ALA A 81 14.86 -10.94 -10.19
C ALA A 81 14.55 -9.83 -9.18
N SER A 82 13.86 -8.78 -9.66
CA SER A 82 13.52 -7.62 -8.84
C SER A 82 12.02 -7.34 -8.76
N LEU A 83 11.29 -7.53 -9.87
CA LEU A 83 9.84 -7.38 -9.94
C LEU A 83 9.28 -8.38 -10.95
N VAL A 84 8.42 -9.29 -10.50
CA VAL A 84 7.84 -10.31 -11.36
C VAL A 84 6.33 -10.15 -11.50
N ALA A 85 5.82 -10.36 -12.70
CA ALA A 85 4.39 -10.37 -12.98
C ALA A 85 4.05 -11.32 -14.12
N GLY A 86 2.77 -11.71 -14.21
CA GLY A 86 2.26 -12.48 -15.35
C GLY A 86 2.24 -11.66 -16.63
N TYR A 87 2.28 -12.34 -17.79
CA TYR A 87 2.28 -11.71 -19.11
C TYR A 87 1.16 -10.68 -19.31
N GLY A 88 -0.07 -11.03 -18.92
CA GLY A 88 -1.22 -10.12 -19.03
C GLY A 88 -1.06 -8.87 -18.15
N LYS A 89 -0.53 -9.04 -16.94
CA LYS A 89 -0.32 -7.92 -16.01
C LYS A 89 0.73 -6.95 -16.53
N TRP A 90 1.80 -7.44 -17.13
CA TRP A 90 2.80 -6.60 -17.78
C TRP A 90 2.18 -5.73 -18.88
N ARG A 91 1.33 -6.34 -19.74
CA ARG A 91 0.67 -5.64 -20.84
C ARG A 91 -0.40 -4.66 -20.35
N ASP A 92 -1.29 -5.09 -19.46
CA ASP A 92 -2.55 -4.40 -19.18
C ASP A 92 -2.42 -3.36 -18.06
N GLU A 93 -1.54 -3.59 -17.06
CA GLU A 93 -1.36 -2.70 -15.93
C GLU A 93 -0.08 -1.86 -16.04
N PHE A 94 1.03 -2.46 -16.51
CA PHE A 94 2.31 -1.78 -16.59
C PHE A 94 2.63 -1.18 -17.97
N GLU A 95 1.78 -1.39 -18.97
CA GLU A 95 1.99 -0.93 -20.37
C GLU A 95 3.37 -1.39 -20.93
N ARG A 96 3.76 -2.62 -20.53
CA ARG A 96 5.01 -3.27 -20.95
C ARG A 96 4.73 -4.62 -21.59
N HIS A 97 5.65 -5.09 -22.39
CA HIS A 97 5.54 -6.41 -23.01
C HIS A 97 6.80 -7.23 -22.78
N VAL A 98 6.61 -8.53 -22.67
CA VAL A 98 7.71 -9.48 -22.52
C VAL A 98 8.45 -9.58 -23.84
N LYS A 99 9.78 -9.46 -23.79
CA LYS A 99 10.66 -9.55 -24.96
C LYS A 99 10.53 -10.93 -25.61
N SER A 100 10.67 -10.95 -26.94
CA SER A 100 10.60 -12.20 -27.71
C SER A 100 11.72 -13.18 -27.29
N GLY A 101 11.36 -14.46 -27.12
CA GLY A 101 12.31 -15.51 -26.74
C GLY A 101 12.56 -15.68 -25.26
N GLU A 102 12.05 -14.78 -24.40
CA GLU A 102 12.21 -14.88 -22.96
C GLU A 102 11.54 -16.12 -22.37
N LYS A 103 12.18 -16.71 -21.37
CA LYS A 103 11.67 -17.88 -20.64
C LYS A 103 10.96 -17.44 -19.36
N GLY A 104 9.75 -17.95 -19.16
CA GLY A 104 8.98 -17.64 -17.94
C GLY A 104 9.55 -18.35 -16.70
N ILE A 105 9.51 -17.65 -15.57
CA ILE A 105 9.79 -18.17 -14.25
C ILE A 105 8.54 -18.91 -13.77
N LYS A 106 8.66 -20.19 -13.42
CA LYS A 106 7.53 -21.01 -12.96
C LYS A 106 7.28 -20.80 -11.48
N ILE A 107 6.04 -20.46 -11.14
CA ILE A 107 5.57 -20.29 -9.77
C ILE A 107 4.24 -21.01 -9.55
N LEU A 108 3.82 -21.11 -8.28
CA LEU A 108 2.53 -21.67 -7.89
C LEU A 108 1.51 -20.53 -7.73
N ALA A 109 0.42 -20.59 -8.48
CA ALA A 109 -0.71 -19.68 -8.34
C ALA A 109 -1.95 -20.39 -7.79
N PRO A 110 -2.74 -19.73 -6.91
CA PRO A 110 -4.02 -20.27 -6.45
C PRO A 110 -4.94 -20.57 -7.63
N ALA A 111 -5.57 -21.74 -7.60
CA ALA A 111 -6.55 -22.18 -8.59
C ALA A 111 -7.69 -22.96 -7.89
N PRO A 112 -8.39 -22.33 -6.93
CA PRO A 112 -9.43 -23.00 -6.19
C PRO A 112 -10.56 -23.45 -7.12
N TYR A 113 -11.13 -24.62 -6.84
CA TYR A 113 -12.28 -25.14 -7.57
C TYR A 113 -13.40 -25.52 -6.60
N LYS A 114 -14.63 -25.49 -7.10
CA LYS A 114 -15.81 -25.81 -6.33
C LYS A 114 -16.27 -27.22 -6.63
N ILE A 115 -16.61 -27.94 -5.57
CA ILE A 115 -17.26 -29.25 -5.65
C ILE A 115 -18.58 -29.21 -4.88
N LYS A 116 -19.55 -29.99 -5.34
CA LYS A 116 -20.75 -30.25 -4.56
C LYS A 116 -20.48 -31.45 -3.67
N LYS A 117 -20.59 -31.25 -2.37
CA LYS A 117 -20.45 -32.31 -1.37
C LYS A 117 -21.75 -32.51 -0.63
N ASP A 118 -22.15 -33.74 -0.45
CA ASP A 118 -23.28 -34.09 0.40
C ASP A 118 -22.86 -33.92 1.86
N VAL A 119 -23.47 -32.97 2.54
CA VAL A 119 -23.23 -32.67 3.95
C VAL A 119 -24.49 -32.99 4.73
N ALA A 120 -24.35 -33.52 5.93
CA ALA A 120 -25.49 -33.76 6.79
C ALA A 120 -26.18 -32.40 7.08
N LYS A 121 -27.47 -32.34 6.77
CA LYS A 121 -28.29 -31.18 7.09
C LYS A 121 -28.37 -31.04 8.60
N THR A 122 -27.98 -29.88 9.12
CA THR A 122 -28.07 -29.57 10.55
C THR A 122 -29.29 -28.70 10.83
N ASP A 123 -29.94 -28.98 11.92
CA ASP A 123 -31.02 -28.14 12.44
C ASP A 123 -30.41 -26.80 12.92
N PRO A 124 -30.90 -25.66 12.43
CA PRO A 124 -30.32 -24.35 12.75
C PRO A 124 -30.47 -23.96 14.23
N ASP A 125 -31.43 -24.52 14.93
CA ASP A 125 -31.70 -24.15 16.34
C ASP A 125 -30.93 -25.05 17.32
N THR A 126 -30.67 -26.31 16.97
CA THR A 126 -29.99 -27.28 17.84
C THR A 126 -28.59 -27.65 17.43
N GLY A 127 -28.19 -27.32 16.20
CA GLY A 127 -26.87 -27.67 15.63
C GLY A 127 -26.67 -29.17 15.39
N GLN A 128 -27.71 -30.00 15.58
CA GLN A 128 -27.63 -31.45 15.41
C GLN A 128 -28.06 -31.88 14.00
N PRO A 129 -27.56 -33.03 13.50
CA PRO A 129 -27.99 -33.57 12.22
C PRO A 129 -29.47 -33.86 12.18
N VAL A 130 -30.16 -33.42 11.15
CA VAL A 130 -31.57 -33.79 10.91
C VAL A 130 -31.62 -35.26 10.49
N ILE A 131 -32.33 -36.09 11.24
CA ILE A 131 -32.51 -37.52 10.94
C ILE A 131 -33.79 -37.73 10.13
N GLY A 132 -33.68 -38.41 9.00
CA GLY A 132 -34.81 -38.76 8.16
C GLY A 132 -35.68 -39.90 8.75
N ALA A 133 -36.81 -40.17 8.13
CA ALA A 133 -37.72 -41.23 8.55
C ALA A 133 -37.11 -42.65 8.49
N ASP A 134 -36.00 -42.82 7.76
CA ASP A 134 -35.21 -44.04 7.62
C ASP A 134 -34.11 -44.16 8.70
N GLY A 135 -34.06 -43.26 9.66
CA GLY A 135 -33.05 -43.20 10.73
C GLY A 135 -31.67 -42.77 10.29
N LYS A 136 -31.49 -42.27 9.06
CA LYS A 136 -30.22 -41.75 8.55
C LYS A 136 -30.21 -40.20 8.52
N PRO A 137 -29.03 -39.57 8.63
CA PRO A 137 -28.92 -38.13 8.46
C PRO A 137 -29.39 -37.72 7.06
N VAL A 138 -30.29 -36.75 7.01
CA VAL A 138 -30.67 -36.11 5.75
C VAL A 138 -29.45 -35.34 5.24
N THR A 139 -29.05 -35.56 3.99
CA THR A 139 -27.94 -34.85 3.35
C THR A 139 -28.47 -33.78 2.41
N GLU A 140 -27.80 -32.66 2.37
CA GLU A 140 -27.99 -31.61 1.37
C GLU A 140 -26.71 -31.37 0.58
N GLN A 141 -26.85 -30.99 -0.69
CA GLN A 141 -25.69 -30.67 -1.51
C GLN A 141 -25.20 -29.25 -1.19
N GLN A 142 -24.04 -29.17 -0.59
CA GLN A 142 -23.36 -27.90 -0.32
C GLN A 142 -22.17 -27.70 -1.28
N GLU A 143 -22.08 -26.50 -1.84
CA GLU A 143 -20.94 -26.12 -2.69
C GLU A 143 -19.75 -25.78 -1.79
N VAL A 144 -18.71 -26.61 -1.82
CA VAL A 144 -17.47 -26.43 -1.05
C VAL A 144 -16.36 -26.01 -2.00
N THR A 145 -15.66 -24.93 -1.65
CA THR A 145 -14.48 -24.50 -2.39
C THR A 145 -13.26 -25.26 -1.90
N ILE A 146 -12.62 -26.02 -2.79
CA ILE A 146 -11.39 -26.73 -2.49
C ILE A 146 -10.22 -25.87 -2.91
N PRO A 147 -9.30 -25.54 -1.98
CA PRO A 147 -8.06 -24.85 -2.32
C PRO A 147 -7.20 -25.75 -3.21
N ALA A 148 -6.72 -25.19 -4.30
CA ALA A 148 -5.83 -25.87 -5.22
C ALA A 148 -4.84 -24.86 -5.84
N PHE A 149 -3.79 -25.38 -6.43
CA PHE A 149 -2.76 -24.58 -7.08
C PHE A 149 -2.57 -25.06 -8.52
N LYS A 150 -2.01 -24.18 -9.34
CA LYS A 150 -1.51 -24.49 -10.68
C LYS A 150 -0.15 -23.83 -10.89
N VAL A 151 0.65 -24.44 -11.75
CA VAL A 151 1.91 -23.85 -12.20
C VAL A 151 1.62 -22.80 -13.28
N VAL A 152 2.09 -21.58 -13.04
CA VAL A 152 2.01 -20.46 -13.99
C VAL A 152 3.40 -19.91 -14.28
N SER A 153 3.52 -19.16 -15.38
CA SER A 153 4.75 -18.45 -15.72
C SER A 153 4.59 -16.97 -15.43
N VAL A 154 5.59 -16.40 -14.77
CA VAL A 154 5.77 -14.97 -14.58
C VAL A 154 7.09 -14.54 -15.22
N PHE A 155 7.26 -13.23 -15.40
CA PHE A 155 8.45 -12.66 -16.02
C PHE A 155 8.96 -11.52 -15.16
N ASP A 156 10.27 -11.40 -15.04
CA ASP A 156 10.91 -10.29 -14.34
C ASP A 156 10.91 -9.03 -15.21
N VAL A 157 10.97 -7.87 -14.57
CA VAL A 157 11.02 -6.57 -15.26
C VAL A 157 12.14 -6.50 -16.29
N SER A 158 13.30 -7.08 -16.01
CA SER A 158 14.44 -7.15 -16.94
C SER A 158 14.14 -7.91 -18.25
N GLN A 159 13.12 -8.77 -18.24
CA GLN A 159 12.63 -9.52 -19.40
C GLN A 159 11.58 -8.76 -20.20
N THR A 160 11.28 -7.52 -19.82
CA THR A 160 10.22 -6.71 -20.43
C THR A 160 10.76 -5.42 -21.02
N GLU A 161 10.03 -4.85 -21.94
CA GLU A 161 10.28 -3.53 -22.53
C GLU A 161 8.96 -2.76 -22.66
N GLY A 162 9.02 -1.43 -22.71
CA GLY A 162 7.85 -0.55 -22.80
C GLY A 162 7.98 0.65 -21.86
N LYS A 163 6.88 1.11 -21.30
CA LYS A 163 6.83 2.27 -20.42
C LYS A 163 7.78 2.12 -19.23
N GLU A 164 8.49 3.20 -18.91
CA GLU A 164 9.29 3.23 -17.68
C GLU A 164 8.38 3.07 -16.47
N LEU A 165 8.81 2.21 -15.56
CA LEU A 165 8.10 2.06 -14.30
C LEU A 165 8.42 3.25 -13.42
N PRO A 166 7.44 3.76 -12.63
CA PRO A 166 7.75 4.69 -11.56
C PRO A 166 8.86 4.07 -10.70
N ASP A 167 9.76 4.89 -10.23
CA ASP A 167 10.79 4.44 -9.31
C ASP A 167 10.11 3.94 -8.04
N ILE A 168 9.93 2.61 -7.97
CA ILE A 168 9.36 1.92 -6.80
C ILE A 168 10.50 1.63 -5.80
N ALA A 169 11.67 2.24 -6.02
CA ALA A 169 12.71 2.20 -5.03
C ALA A 169 12.09 2.75 -3.74
N VAL A 170 11.95 1.89 -2.75
CA VAL A 170 11.89 2.34 -1.36
C VAL A 170 13.00 3.35 -1.25
N ASP A 171 12.67 4.61 -0.92
CA ASP A 171 13.68 5.64 -0.77
C ASP A 171 14.75 5.08 0.15
N ALA A 172 15.86 4.63 -0.45
CA ALA A 172 16.98 4.13 0.31
C ALA A 172 17.32 5.24 1.29
N LEU A 173 17.47 4.89 2.57
CA LEU A 173 17.87 5.84 3.58
C LEU A 173 19.14 6.54 3.10
N THR A 174 18.97 7.70 2.47
CA THR A 174 20.05 8.43 1.76
C THR A 174 20.96 9.19 2.71
N GLY A 175 20.78 8.98 4.02
CA GLY A 175 21.74 9.40 5.04
C GLY A 175 21.59 10.85 5.51
N ASN A 176 20.41 11.47 5.35
CA ASN A 176 20.16 12.73 6.06
C ASN A 176 19.69 12.44 7.50
N VAL A 177 20.03 13.34 8.42
CA VAL A 177 19.73 13.21 9.86
C VAL A 177 18.24 13.07 10.13
N GLU A 178 17.41 13.79 9.40
CA GLU A 178 15.96 13.80 9.56
C GLU A 178 15.32 12.43 9.19
N GLN A 179 15.75 11.84 8.08
CA GLN A 179 15.32 10.50 7.67
C GLN A 179 15.76 9.43 8.69
N TYR A 180 16.95 9.57 9.27
CA TYR A 180 17.40 8.69 10.32
C TYR A 180 16.49 8.77 11.56
N GLU A 181 16.18 9.96 12.02
CA GLU A 181 15.32 10.17 13.19
C GLU A 181 13.92 9.58 12.99
N ASP A 182 13.33 9.79 11.82
CA ASP A 182 12.02 9.23 11.49
C ASP A 182 12.08 7.71 11.38
N PHE A 183 13.11 7.16 10.77
CA PHE A 183 13.28 5.73 10.70
C PHE A 183 13.50 5.10 12.08
N TRP A 184 14.29 5.75 12.92
CA TRP A 184 14.48 5.35 14.32
C TRP A 184 13.17 5.39 15.11
N ARG A 185 12.34 6.41 14.90
CA ARG A 185 10.99 6.49 15.49
C ARG A 185 10.10 5.37 14.99
N ALA A 186 10.09 5.11 13.68
CA ALA A 186 9.32 4.03 13.07
C ALA A 186 9.73 2.65 13.66
N LEU A 187 11.02 2.39 13.84
CA LEU A 187 11.51 1.18 14.50
C LEU A 187 10.99 1.05 15.94
N LYS A 188 11.00 2.14 16.71
CA LYS A 188 10.47 2.12 18.07
C LYS A 188 8.96 1.85 18.13
N LEU A 189 8.20 2.37 17.16
CA LEU A 189 6.76 2.11 17.04
C LEU A 189 6.46 0.66 16.62
N THR A 190 7.31 0.09 15.78
CA THR A 190 7.18 -1.30 15.31
C THR A 190 7.59 -2.31 16.39
N SER A 191 8.44 -1.92 17.32
CA SER A 191 8.93 -2.84 18.36
C SER A 191 7.80 -3.30 19.29
N PRO A 192 7.68 -4.62 19.57
CA PRO A 192 6.70 -5.14 20.51
C PRO A 192 6.97 -4.75 21.97
N VAL A 193 8.16 -4.21 22.25
CA VAL A 193 8.62 -3.82 23.59
C VAL A 193 9.34 -2.47 23.52
N PRO A 194 9.46 -1.72 24.64
CA PRO A 194 10.20 -0.46 24.65
C PRO A 194 11.65 -0.61 24.20
N VAL A 195 12.14 0.33 23.40
CA VAL A 195 13.53 0.41 22.92
C VAL A 195 14.18 1.66 23.49
N THR A 196 15.31 1.50 24.19
CA THR A 196 16.06 2.59 24.82
C THR A 196 17.49 2.63 24.34
N LEU A 197 18.04 3.84 24.18
CA LEU A 197 19.48 4.05 24.02
C LEU A 197 20.06 4.23 25.42
N GLU A 198 21.09 3.43 25.74
CA GLU A 198 21.78 3.51 27.02
C GLU A 198 23.24 3.09 26.84
N LYS A 199 24.09 3.48 27.77
CA LYS A 199 25.49 3.05 27.75
C LYS A 199 25.57 1.60 28.20
N ILE A 200 26.07 0.74 27.33
CA ILE A 200 26.27 -0.69 27.61
C ILE A 200 27.76 -0.95 27.85
N ASP A 201 28.08 -1.49 29.05
CA ASP A 201 29.44 -1.85 29.36
C ASP A 201 29.83 -3.17 28.69
N GLY A 202 31.01 -3.21 28.05
CA GLY A 202 31.53 -4.39 27.38
C GLY A 202 31.50 -4.33 25.87
N SER A 203 31.38 -5.49 25.22
CA SER A 203 31.39 -5.60 23.75
C SER A 203 29.99 -5.80 23.11
N ALA A 204 28.95 -5.83 23.93
CA ALA A 204 27.59 -5.97 23.43
C ALA A 204 27.09 -4.63 22.87
N HIS A 205 26.52 -4.67 21.68
CA HIS A 205 25.93 -3.49 21.02
C HIS A 205 24.46 -3.28 21.39
N GLY A 206 23.80 -4.31 21.87
CA GLY A 206 22.42 -4.30 22.31
C GLY A 206 22.02 -5.63 22.90
N TYR A 207 20.85 -5.68 23.51
CA TYR A 207 20.25 -6.91 23.98
C TYR A 207 18.73 -6.75 24.20
N TYR A 208 18.02 -7.85 24.00
CA TYR A 208 16.64 -8.00 24.43
C TYR A 208 16.60 -8.59 25.84
N ASP A 209 16.07 -7.84 26.80
CA ASP A 209 15.85 -8.31 28.16
C ASP A 209 14.50 -9.03 28.27
N LEU A 210 14.57 -10.35 28.42
CA LEU A 210 13.40 -11.21 28.49
C LEU A 210 12.60 -11.02 29.79
N ALA A 211 13.25 -10.63 30.87
CA ALA A 211 12.60 -10.42 32.16
C ALA A 211 11.92 -9.06 32.26
N GLU A 212 12.60 -8.01 31.83
CA GLU A 212 12.09 -6.64 31.84
C GLU A 212 11.24 -6.30 30.62
N LYS A 213 11.21 -7.17 29.59
CA LYS A 213 10.49 -6.96 28.34
C LYS A 213 10.87 -5.63 27.69
N ARG A 214 12.15 -5.38 27.52
CA ARG A 214 12.69 -4.18 26.89
C ARG A 214 13.92 -4.49 26.04
N ILE A 215 14.21 -3.61 25.12
CA ILE A 215 15.44 -3.64 24.32
C ILE A 215 16.31 -2.48 24.75
N ALA A 216 17.59 -2.76 25.00
CA ALA A 216 18.63 -1.78 25.22
C ALA A 216 19.62 -1.78 24.05
N ILE A 217 19.95 -0.59 23.55
CA ILE A 217 20.90 -0.39 22.45
C ILE A 217 21.99 0.58 22.94
N ASP A 218 23.25 0.27 22.66
CA ASP A 218 24.37 1.11 23.03
C ASP A 218 24.34 2.47 22.32
N ASP A 219 24.44 3.55 23.07
CA ASP A 219 24.33 4.92 22.59
C ASP A 219 25.60 5.45 21.90
N GLY A 220 26.69 4.69 21.95
CA GLY A 220 28.01 5.05 21.38
C GLY A 220 28.23 4.63 19.93
N MET A 221 27.23 4.03 19.26
CA MET A 221 27.36 3.50 17.91
C MET A 221 27.04 4.53 16.82
N SER A 222 27.47 4.26 15.58
CA SER A 222 27.01 4.99 14.42
C SER A 222 25.49 4.78 14.20
N GLU A 223 24.83 5.71 13.53
CA GLU A 223 23.41 5.62 13.19
C GLU A 223 23.06 4.31 12.50
N LEU A 224 23.85 3.93 11.48
CA LEU A 224 23.64 2.67 10.76
C LEU A 224 23.76 1.46 11.69
N GLN A 225 24.76 1.41 12.55
CA GLN A 225 24.94 0.31 13.48
C GLN A 225 23.82 0.25 14.52
N THR A 226 23.37 1.40 15.02
CA THR A 226 22.23 1.52 15.93
C THR A 226 20.97 0.93 15.31
N ILE A 227 20.64 1.29 14.07
CA ILE A 227 19.50 0.73 13.34
C ILE A 227 19.62 -0.79 13.17
N LYS A 228 20.76 -1.27 12.70
CA LYS A 228 20.97 -2.70 12.45
C LYS A 228 20.84 -3.52 13.74
N THR A 229 21.42 -3.04 14.84
CA THR A 229 21.31 -3.66 16.15
C THR A 229 19.86 -3.64 16.64
N ALA A 230 19.16 -2.52 16.50
CA ALA A 230 17.77 -2.42 16.92
C ALA A 230 16.87 -3.41 16.15
N ILE A 231 17.02 -3.55 14.83
CA ILE A 231 16.25 -4.50 14.03
C ILE A 231 16.53 -5.94 14.51
N HIS A 232 17.79 -6.27 14.81
CA HIS A 232 18.17 -7.58 15.32
C HIS A 232 17.50 -7.90 16.68
N GLU A 233 17.54 -6.95 17.63
CA GLU A 233 16.91 -7.13 18.94
C GLU A 233 15.38 -7.13 18.87
N ILE A 234 14.78 -6.35 17.96
CA ILE A 234 13.34 -6.40 17.67
C ILE A 234 12.95 -7.78 17.12
N ALA A 235 13.77 -8.37 16.25
CA ALA A 235 13.54 -9.73 15.77
C ALA A 235 13.59 -10.75 16.92
N HIS A 236 14.52 -10.62 17.86
CA HIS A 236 14.54 -11.45 19.07
C HIS A 236 13.28 -11.25 19.92
N ALA A 237 12.86 -10.02 20.17
CA ALA A 237 11.66 -9.74 20.95
C ALA A 237 10.39 -10.29 20.27
N LYS A 238 10.30 -10.20 18.94
CA LYS A 238 9.14 -10.66 18.15
C LYS A 238 9.06 -12.19 18.08
N LEU A 239 10.20 -12.86 17.88
CA LEU A 239 10.24 -14.31 17.59
C LEU A 239 10.53 -15.18 18.81
N HIS A 240 11.25 -14.67 19.80
CA HIS A 240 11.84 -15.49 20.86
C HIS A 240 11.40 -15.08 22.25
N ASP A 241 10.37 -14.23 22.33
CA ASP A 241 9.76 -13.89 23.61
C ASP A 241 9.00 -15.08 24.21
N ILE A 242 9.08 -15.23 25.51
CA ILE A 242 8.34 -16.21 26.31
C ILE A 242 7.83 -15.55 27.58
N ASP A 243 6.70 -16.03 28.08
CA ASP A 243 6.23 -15.68 29.41
C ASP A 243 6.97 -16.51 30.46
N LEU A 244 7.88 -15.85 31.19
CA LEU A 244 8.63 -16.51 32.26
C LEU A 244 7.76 -16.97 33.43
N ASN A 245 6.53 -16.44 33.56
CA ASN A 245 5.59 -16.77 34.62
C ASN A 245 4.58 -17.86 34.21
N ALA A 246 4.61 -18.30 32.96
CA ALA A 246 3.71 -19.35 32.49
C ALA A 246 3.94 -20.67 33.25
N PRO A 247 2.89 -21.38 33.66
CA PRO A 247 3.02 -22.65 34.40
C PRO A 247 3.69 -23.76 33.57
N GLU A 248 3.55 -23.73 32.24
CA GLU A 248 4.29 -24.56 31.31
C GLU A 248 5.01 -23.62 30.33
N GLN A 249 6.34 -23.69 30.29
CA GLN A 249 7.11 -22.88 29.33
C GLN A 249 6.96 -23.48 27.94
N ALA A 250 6.66 -22.61 26.96
CA ALA A 250 6.65 -22.99 25.55
C ALA A 250 8.07 -23.49 25.14
N GLU A 251 8.11 -24.51 24.30
CA GLU A 251 9.37 -24.94 23.69
C GLU A 251 10.01 -23.77 22.94
N ARG A 252 11.20 -23.41 23.39
CA ARG A 252 11.99 -22.34 22.77
C ARG A 252 13.03 -22.94 21.85
N PRO A 253 13.23 -22.43 20.63
CA PRO A 253 14.33 -22.89 19.77
C PRO A 253 15.69 -22.79 20.49
N ASP A 254 16.62 -23.65 20.13
CA ASP A 254 17.99 -23.57 20.65
C ASP A 254 18.64 -22.21 20.30
N ARG A 255 19.72 -21.87 21.02
CA ARG A 255 20.36 -20.56 20.86
C ARG A 255 20.81 -20.31 19.42
N SER A 256 21.40 -21.33 18.77
CA SER A 256 21.91 -21.17 17.40
C SER A 256 20.78 -20.90 16.40
N THR A 257 19.64 -21.55 16.56
CA THR A 257 18.44 -21.31 15.74
C THR A 257 17.91 -19.89 15.95
N ARG A 258 17.86 -19.41 17.19
CA ARG A 258 17.43 -18.05 17.46
C ARG A 258 18.32 -17.00 16.80
N GLU A 259 19.64 -17.18 16.86
CA GLU A 259 20.59 -16.28 16.20
C GLU A 259 20.43 -16.31 14.67
N VAL A 260 20.32 -17.50 14.06
CA VAL A 260 20.07 -17.64 12.61
C VAL A 260 18.80 -16.90 12.22
N GLN A 261 17.72 -17.04 12.97
CA GLN A 261 16.45 -16.41 12.68
C GLN A 261 16.54 -14.88 12.82
N ALA A 262 17.05 -14.38 13.93
CA ALA A 262 17.16 -12.94 14.19
C ALA A 262 18.09 -12.24 13.19
N GLU A 263 19.26 -12.82 12.93
CA GLU A 263 20.22 -12.25 11.98
C GLU A 263 19.69 -12.27 10.54
N SER A 264 18.97 -13.32 10.14
CA SER A 264 18.35 -13.42 8.82
C SER A 264 17.22 -12.41 8.63
N VAL A 265 16.38 -12.21 9.65
CA VAL A 265 15.34 -11.18 9.65
C VAL A 265 15.98 -9.80 9.55
N ALA A 266 16.97 -9.50 10.39
CA ALA A 266 17.66 -8.21 10.38
C ALA A 266 18.31 -7.92 9.03
N TYR A 267 19.01 -8.90 8.45
CA TYR A 267 19.59 -8.77 7.12
C TYR A 267 18.53 -8.46 6.05
N THR A 268 17.43 -9.21 6.05
CA THR A 268 16.34 -9.06 5.07
C THR A 268 15.70 -7.68 5.16
N VAL A 269 15.41 -7.21 6.37
CA VAL A 269 14.84 -5.87 6.61
C VAL A 269 15.84 -4.80 6.18
N CYS A 270 17.10 -4.90 6.57
CA CYS A 270 18.15 -3.95 6.17
C CYS A 270 18.32 -3.87 4.64
N GLN A 271 18.32 -5.02 3.95
CA GLN A 271 18.38 -5.07 2.48
C GLN A 271 17.17 -4.39 1.83
N HIS A 272 15.98 -4.56 2.40
CA HIS A 272 14.77 -3.93 1.88
C HIS A 272 14.87 -2.39 1.92
N PHE A 273 15.39 -1.83 3.01
CA PHE A 273 15.55 -0.39 3.18
C PHE A 273 16.88 0.16 2.62
N GLY A 274 17.63 -0.63 1.85
CA GLY A 274 18.86 -0.20 1.20
C GLY A 274 20.02 0.09 2.14
N LEU A 275 19.99 -0.43 3.39
CA LEU A 275 21.07 -0.28 4.35
C LEU A 275 22.26 -1.17 3.97
N ASP A 276 23.48 -0.70 4.25
CA ASP A 276 24.69 -1.50 4.00
C ASP A 276 24.71 -2.76 4.88
N THR A 277 24.76 -3.92 4.23
CA THR A 277 24.77 -5.25 4.83
C THR A 277 26.05 -6.01 4.54
N SER A 278 27.10 -5.32 4.12
CA SER A 278 28.39 -5.94 3.74
C SER A 278 29.09 -6.69 4.88
N ASP A 279 28.82 -6.29 6.11
CA ASP A 279 29.37 -6.90 7.34
C ASP A 279 28.66 -8.18 7.79
N TYR A 280 27.47 -8.51 7.23
CA TYR A 280 26.79 -9.76 7.56
C TYR A 280 27.49 -10.97 6.93
N SER A 281 27.63 -12.02 7.72
CA SER A 281 28.23 -13.29 7.29
C SER A 281 27.37 -14.47 7.69
N PHE A 282 27.06 -15.33 6.73
CA PHE A 282 26.24 -16.51 6.91
C PHE A 282 27.04 -17.83 6.78
N GLY A 283 28.36 -17.77 6.94
CA GLY A 283 29.23 -18.95 6.83
C GLY A 283 28.88 -20.08 7.77
N TYR A 284 28.28 -19.78 8.91
CA TYR A 284 27.89 -20.77 9.93
C TYR A 284 26.57 -21.49 9.61
N VAL A 285 25.76 -20.96 8.67
CA VAL A 285 24.39 -21.48 8.37
C VAL A 285 24.45 -22.90 7.79
N ALA A 286 25.45 -23.21 6.98
CA ALA A 286 25.65 -24.56 6.45
C ALA A 286 25.87 -25.58 7.58
N GLY A 287 26.65 -25.22 8.58
CA GLY A 287 26.85 -26.04 9.79
C GLY A 287 25.58 -26.17 10.63
N TRP A 288 24.84 -25.06 10.80
CA TRP A 288 23.58 -25.06 11.53
C TRP A 288 22.52 -25.95 10.86
N SER A 289 22.41 -25.93 9.53
CA SER A 289 21.42 -26.71 8.78
C SER A 289 21.77 -28.21 8.69
N SER A 290 23.03 -28.56 8.92
CA SER A 290 23.51 -29.94 8.83
C SER A 290 22.82 -30.86 9.85
N GLY A 291 22.23 -31.95 9.36
CA GLY A 291 21.52 -32.93 10.18
C GLY A 291 20.10 -32.57 10.57
N ARG A 292 19.59 -31.41 10.17
CA ARG A 292 18.19 -31.02 10.34
C ARG A 292 17.35 -31.55 9.20
N ASP A 293 16.07 -31.89 9.47
CA ASP A 293 15.18 -32.35 8.43
C ASP A 293 14.62 -31.19 7.60
N ILE A 294 14.15 -31.48 6.39
CA ILE A 294 13.61 -30.49 5.47
C ILE A 294 12.42 -29.74 6.06
N LYS A 295 11.60 -30.41 6.86
CA LYS A 295 10.42 -29.79 7.48
C LYS A 295 10.83 -28.72 8.50
N GLU A 296 11.85 -29.03 9.31
CA GLU A 296 12.41 -28.07 10.28
C GLU A 296 13.05 -26.88 9.57
N LEU A 297 13.82 -27.12 8.50
CA LEU A 297 14.45 -26.08 7.69
C LEU A 297 13.41 -25.17 7.04
N LYS A 298 12.34 -25.74 6.44
CA LYS A 298 11.21 -24.98 5.89
C LYS A 298 10.50 -24.15 6.96
N ALA A 299 10.26 -24.72 8.13
CA ALA A 299 9.62 -24.00 9.23
C ALA A 299 10.45 -22.79 9.67
N SER A 300 11.76 -22.93 9.75
CA SER A 300 12.65 -21.82 10.08
C SER A 300 12.66 -20.74 9.00
N LEU A 301 12.71 -21.11 7.73
CA LEU A 301 12.61 -20.15 6.60
C LEU A 301 11.26 -19.41 6.61
N GLU A 302 10.17 -20.10 6.89
CA GLU A 302 8.83 -19.47 6.97
C GLU A 302 8.73 -18.51 8.16
N THR A 303 9.32 -18.86 9.30
CA THR A 303 9.41 -17.98 10.47
C THR A 303 10.16 -16.69 10.12
N ILE A 304 11.33 -16.81 9.48
CA ILE A 304 12.15 -15.67 9.03
C ILE A 304 11.35 -14.81 8.04
N ARG A 305 10.74 -15.44 7.03
CA ARG A 305 9.95 -14.73 6.00
C ARG A 305 8.79 -13.94 6.62
N THR A 306 8.01 -14.59 7.48
CA THR A 306 6.85 -13.97 8.11
C THR A 306 7.26 -12.76 8.96
N ALA A 307 8.24 -12.95 9.83
CA ALA A 307 8.73 -11.87 10.69
C ALA A 307 9.32 -10.70 9.88
N ALA A 308 10.13 -10.99 8.85
CA ALA A 308 10.68 -9.94 7.98
C ALA A 308 9.59 -9.19 7.23
N SER A 309 8.61 -9.89 6.65
CA SER A 309 7.48 -9.28 5.94
C SER A 309 6.65 -8.37 6.85
N GLU A 310 6.33 -8.83 8.06
CA GLU A 310 5.59 -8.03 9.03
C GLU A 310 6.38 -6.78 9.45
N LEU A 311 7.66 -6.94 9.82
CA LEU A 311 8.51 -5.82 10.22
C LEU A 311 8.67 -4.79 9.09
N ILE A 312 8.91 -5.23 7.86
CA ILE A 312 9.00 -4.34 6.70
C ILE A 312 7.71 -3.53 6.55
N SER A 313 6.55 -4.21 6.55
CA SER A 313 5.25 -3.54 6.35
C SER A 313 4.92 -2.56 7.48
N GLU A 314 5.21 -2.91 8.74
CA GLU A 314 4.99 -2.05 9.90
C GLU A 314 5.92 -0.83 9.88
N ILE A 315 7.22 -1.03 9.58
CA ILE A 315 8.20 0.06 9.47
C ILE A 315 7.82 1.01 8.34
N GLU A 316 7.48 0.48 7.15
CA GLU A 316 7.03 1.31 6.01
C GLU A 316 5.82 2.16 6.38
N GLY A 317 4.83 1.58 7.04
CA GLY A 317 3.63 2.28 7.47
C GLY A 317 3.96 3.44 8.42
N HIS A 318 4.68 3.18 9.50
CA HIS A 318 5.05 4.20 10.48
C HIS A 318 5.99 5.26 9.89
N PHE A 319 6.93 4.86 9.05
CA PHE A 319 7.85 5.79 8.40
C PHE A 319 7.12 6.75 7.46
N ALA A 320 6.20 6.24 6.64
CA ALA A 320 5.39 7.06 5.76
C ALA A 320 4.50 8.06 6.53
N GLU A 321 3.90 7.63 7.65
CA GLU A 321 3.10 8.51 8.51
C GLU A 321 3.95 9.64 9.12
N LEU A 322 5.15 9.34 9.61
CA LEU A 322 6.05 10.34 10.17
C LEU A 322 6.52 11.35 9.12
N GLN A 323 6.86 10.90 7.91
CA GLN A 323 7.23 11.79 6.82
C GLN A 323 6.07 12.70 6.39
N ALA A 324 4.84 12.17 6.33
CA ALA A 324 3.67 12.97 6.03
C ALA A 324 3.41 14.05 7.09
N GLN A 325 3.62 13.74 8.39
CA GLN A 325 3.53 14.71 9.48
C GLN A 325 4.58 15.82 9.34
N HIS A 326 5.84 15.48 9.07
CA HIS A 326 6.90 16.49 8.86
C HIS A 326 6.62 17.39 7.66
N THR A 327 6.14 16.83 6.56
CA THR A 327 5.76 17.63 5.39
C THR A 327 4.65 18.63 5.75
N ALA A 328 3.62 18.18 6.45
CA ALA A 328 2.52 19.04 6.88
C ALA A 328 2.98 20.13 7.88
N GLU A 329 3.88 19.80 8.82
CA GLU A 329 4.47 20.76 9.76
C GLU A 329 5.34 21.80 9.04
N GLN A 330 6.13 21.38 8.04
CA GLN A 330 6.94 22.29 7.22
C GLN A 330 6.07 23.21 6.37
N GLU A 331 4.99 22.71 5.79
CA GLU A 331 4.03 23.52 5.05
C GLU A 331 3.33 24.53 5.96
N GLN A 332 2.94 24.14 7.18
CA GLN A 332 2.35 25.04 8.17
C GLN A 332 3.35 26.10 8.66
N ALA A 333 4.61 25.73 8.91
CA ALA A 333 5.66 26.66 9.31
C ALA A 333 5.96 27.67 8.20
N ALA A 334 6.04 27.22 6.94
CA ALA A 334 6.22 28.09 5.78
C ALA A 334 5.03 29.06 5.60
N ALA A 335 3.81 28.61 5.89
CA ALA A 335 2.61 29.45 5.86
C ALA A 335 2.61 30.53 6.98
N GLN A 336 3.21 30.24 8.13
CA GLN A 336 3.31 31.18 9.26
C GLN A 336 4.42 32.24 9.08
N ASP A 337 5.44 31.95 8.27
CA ASP A 337 6.56 32.86 8.01
C ASP A 337 6.36 33.74 6.76
N MET A 338 5.17 33.65 6.13
CA MET A 338 4.83 34.46 4.95
C MET A 338 4.57 35.91 5.35
N PRO A 339 5.11 36.89 4.59
CA PRO A 339 4.82 38.30 4.86
C PRO A 339 3.32 38.60 4.76
N GLU A 340 2.87 39.57 5.54
CA GLU A 340 1.44 39.96 5.70
C GLU A 340 0.74 40.24 4.36
N ASN A 341 1.48 40.65 3.32
CA ASN A 341 0.99 40.85 1.97
C ASN A 341 1.75 39.96 0.98
N THR A 342 1.02 39.14 0.23
CA THR A 342 1.56 38.27 -0.82
C THR A 342 0.69 38.27 -2.06
N PHE A 343 1.20 37.74 -3.17
CA PHE A 343 0.39 37.36 -4.31
C PHE A 343 0.65 35.92 -4.71
N SER A 344 -0.35 35.29 -5.28
CA SER A 344 -0.27 33.93 -5.78
C SER A 344 -0.74 33.86 -7.23
N ILE A 345 -0.02 33.11 -8.06
CA ILE A 345 -0.35 32.88 -9.47
C ILE A 345 -0.88 31.49 -9.65
N TYR A 346 -2.05 31.37 -10.24
CA TYR A 346 -2.73 30.13 -10.57
C TYR A 346 -2.86 29.98 -12.07
N GLN A 347 -2.48 28.82 -12.59
CA GLN A 347 -2.61 28.47 -14.02
C GLN A 347 -3.47 27.22 -14.19
N LEU A 348 -4.16 27.11 -15.33
CA LEU A 348 -5.02 25.97 -15.61
C LEU A 348 -4.21 24.66 -15.66
N LYS A 349 -4.67 23.65 -14.95
CA LYS A 349 -4.13 22.30 -15.02
C LYS A 349 -4.18 21.76 -16.44
N ASP A 350 -3.23 20.90 -16.82
CA ASP A 350 -3.27 20.21 -18.08
C ASP A 350 -4.35 19.11 -18.08
N GLY A 351 -5.10 19.00 -19.15
CA GLY A 351 -6.11 17.97 -19.34
C GLY A 351 -7.34 18.40 -20.14
N ASP A 352 -8.17 17.43 -20.51
CA ASP A 352 -9.39 17.67 -21.30
C ASP A 352 -10.44 18.48 -20.52
N ALA A 353 -10.44 18.40 -19.18
CA ALA A 353 -11.40 19.12 -18.32
C ALA A 353 -11.22 20.65 -18.34
N THR A 354 -10.01 21.12 -18.60
CA THR A 354 -9.64 22.54 -18.59
C THR A 354 -9.44 23.11 -19.99
N ARG A 355 -9.54 22.27 -21.03
CA ARG A 355 -9.28 22.64 -22.42
C ARG A 355 -10.15 23.80 -22.90
N ASP A 356 -11.43 23.80 -22.55
CA ASP A 356 -12.42 24.79 -23.00
C ASP A 356 -12.35 26.11 -22.20
N LEU A 357 -11.51 26.18 -21.15
CA LEU A 357 -11.22 27.37 -20.36
C LEU A 357 -9.95 28.10 -20.82
N ARG A 358 -9.07 27.41 -21.57
CA ARG A 358 -7.72 27.85 -21.87
C ARG A 358 -7.73 28.95 -22.94
N PHE A 359 -7.18 30.11 -22.60
CA PHE A 359 -7.11 31.31 -23.44
C PHE A 359 -8.49 31.91 -23.84
N GLU A 360 -9.54 31.59 -23.08
CA GLU A 360 -10.87 32.14 -23.32
C GLU A 360 -11.10 33.44 -22.52
N PRO A 361 -11.79 34.45 -23.09
CA PRO A 361 -12.23 35.61 -22.32
C PRO A 361 -13.27 35.19 -21.28
N LEU A 362 -13.28 35.86 -20.12
CA LEU A 362 -14.20 35.54 -19.03
C LEU A 362 -15.69 35.59 -19.46
N GLU A 363 -16.02 36.50 -20.36
CA GLU A 363 -17.38 36.62 -20.91
C GLU A 363 -17.81 35.37 -21.69
N GLN A 364 -16.87 34.75 -22.43
CA GLN A 364 -17.13 33.49 -23.17
C GLN A 364 -17.19 32.29 -22.23
N VAL A 365 -16.36 32.26 -21.21
CA VAL A 365 -16.42 31.24 -20.15
C VAL A 365 -17.80 31.25 -19.49
N LYS A 366 -18.29 32.42 -19.10
CA LYS A 366 -19.62 32.58 -18.50
C LYS A 366 -20.75 32.25 -19.47
N ALA A 367 -20.61 32.63 -20.73
CA ALA A 367 -21.63 32.36 -21.78
C ALA A 367 -21.73 30.85 -22.10
N ALA A 368 -20.63 30.11 -21.96
CA ALA A 368 -20.62 28.67 -22.11
C ALA A 368 -21.15 27.92 -20.86
N GLY A 369 -21.57 28.63 -19.81
CA GLY A 369 -22.03 28.05 -18.56
C GLY A 369 -20.89 27.46 -17.71
N LEU A 370 -19.64 27.80 -18.05
CA LEU A 370 -18.45 27.38 -17.31
C LEU A 370 -18.12 28.41 -16.21
N ARG A 371 -17.36 27.99 -15.21
CA ARG A 371 -16.96 28.83 -14.07
C ARG A 371 -15.43 28.78 -13.89
N VAL A 372 -14.90 29.84 -13.29
CA VAL A 372 -13.50 29.92 -12.91
C VAL A 372 -13.33 29.29 -11.53
N ASP A 373 -13.39 27.96 -11.49
CA ASP A 373 -13.30 27.18 -10.25
C ASP A 373 -11.84 26.86 -9.92
N ARG A 374 -11.45 27.06 -8.68
CA ARG A 374 -10.09 26.85 -8.20
C ARG A 374 -9.56 25.43 -8.43
N GLU A 375 -10.45 24.43 -8.42
CA GLU A 375 -10.10 23.03 -8.70
C GLU A 375 -9.48 22.80 -10.08
N ASN A 376 -9.80 23.65 -11.06
CA ASN A 376 -9.25 23.58 -12.40
C ASN A 376 -7.84 24.18 -12.52
N TYR A 377 -7.33 24.79 -11.47
CA TYR A 377 -6.07 25.52 -11.46
C TYR A 377 -5.05 24.87 -10.52
N GLU A 378 -3.79 25.06 -10.85
CA GLU A 378 -2.66 24.75 -9.97
C GLU A 378 -1.95 26.04 -9.54
N LEU A 379 -1.50 26.08 -8.29
CA LEU A 379 -0.67 27.14 -7.78
C LEU A 379 0.75 26.98 -8.34
N VAL A 380 1.20 27.94 -9.13
CA VAL A 380 2.51 27.89 -9.79
C VAL A 380 3.54 28.84 -9.19
N TYR A 381 3.08 29.84 -8.41
CA TYR A 381 4.00 30.78 -7.74
C TYR A 381 3.32 31.55 -6.61
N THR A 382 4.10 31.85 -5.57
CA THR A 382 3.71 32.78 -4.50
C THR A 382 4.93 33.61 -4.10
N ALA A 383 4.73 34.92 -3.92
CA ALA A 383 5.79 35.82 -3.48
C ALA A 383 5.25 36.99 -2.65
N PRO A 384 6.12 37.70 -1.90
CA PRO A 384 5.76 38.92 -1.22
C PRO A 384 5.19 39.98 -2.18
N LEU A 385 4.14 40.68 -1.73
CA LEU A 385 3.51 41.78 -2.44
C LEU A 385 3.87 43.09 -1.73
N SER A 386 4.52 44.01 -2.45
CA SER A 386 4.77 45.37 -1.95
C SER A 386 3.47 46.19 -1.96
N ASP A 387 3.35 47.17 -1.08
CA ASP A 387 2.20 48.09 -1.04
C ASP A 387 1.99 48.88 -2.34
N THR A 388 3.04 48.99 -3.15
CA THR A 388 3.02 49.70 -4.43
C THR A 388 2.84 48.79 -5.64
N ASP A 389 2.97 47.47 -5.47
CA ASP A 389 2.82 46.52 -6.58
C ASP A 389 1.37 46.46 -7.07
N THR A 390 1.20 46.59 -8.37
CA THR A 390 -0.07 46.45 -9.08
C THR A 390 -0.12 45.10 -9.83
N LEU A 391 -1.31 44.72 -10.26
CA LEU A 391 -1.47 43.53 -11.14
C LEU A 391 -0.66 43.65 -12.43
N GLU A 392 -0.53 44.89 -12.97
CA GLU A 392 0.28 45.15 -14.17
C GLU A 392 1.75 44.94 -13.91
N ASP A 393 2.27 45.35 -12.73
CA ASP A 393 3.67 45.12 -12.36
C ASP A 393 3.97 43.63 -12.25
N ILE A 394 3.04 42.84 -11.70
CA ILE A 394 3.13 41.36 -11.64
C ILE A 394 3.15 40.80 -13.07
N PHE A 395 2.25 41.24 -13.95
CA PHE A 395 2.20 40.81 -15.34
C PHE A 395 3.51 41.09 -16.09
N VAL A 396 4.01 42.31 -16.00
CA VAL A 396 5.27 42.69 -16.64
C VAL A 396 6.41 41.84 -16.12
N ARG A 397 6.53 41.67 -14.81
CA ARG A 397 7.55 40.84 -14.17
C ARG A 397 7.57 39.41 -14.69
N PHE A 398 6.41 38.75 -14.78
CA PHE A 398 6.33 37.34 -15.18
C PHE A 398 6.33 37.09 -16.70
N ASN A 399 6.19 38.15 -17.49
CA ASN A 399 6.30 38.07 -18.95
C ASN A 399 7.64 38.63 -19.52
N MET A 400 8.25 39.61 -18.84
CA MET A 400 9.44 40.27 -19.35
C MET A 400 10.72 39.94 -18.55
N ASP A 401 10.59 39.76 -17.23
CA ASP A 401 11.73 39.50 -16.32
C ASP A 401 11.36 38.39 -15.33
N ARG A 402 11.19 37.22 -15.89
CA ARG A 402 10.69 36.04 -15.15
C ARG A 402 11.65 35.61 -14.05
N PRO A 403 11.17 35.42 -12.79
CA PRO A 403 11.97 34.82 -11.72
C PRO A 403 12.49 33.43 -12.10
N GLN A 404 13.72 33.09 -11.66
CA GLN A 404 14.34 31.80 -12.01
C GLN A 404 13.65 30.60 -11.38
N ASP A 405 12.97 30.79 -10.27
CA ASP A 405 12.21 29.81 -9.51
C ASP A 405 10.75 29.66 -9.97
N PHE A 406 10.34 30.42 -10.99
CA PHE A 406 9.01 30.32 -11.57
C PHE A 406 8.90 29.14 -12.54
N THR A 407 8.07 28.16 -12.21
CA THR A 407 7.89 26.93 -12.99
C THR A 407 6.74 26.98 -14.01
N GLY A 408 5.85 27.97 -13.89
CA GLY A 408 4.72 28.16 -14.80
C GLY A 408 5.07 28.74 -16.18
N HIS A 409 4.09 28.79 -17.08
CA HIS A 409 4.21 29.53 -18.34
C HIS A 409 4.04 31.03 -18.12
N SER A 410 4.44 31.86 -19.10
CA SER A 410 4.19 33.32 -19.08
C SER A 410 2.73 33.62 -18.79
N LEU A 411 2.45 34.63 -17.97
CA LEU A 411 1.08 35.03 -17.65
C LEU A 411 0.29 35.30 -18.93
N SER A 412 -0.82 34.67 -19.05
CA SER A 412 -1.68 34.71 -20.24
C SER A 412 -3.15 34.74 -19.85
N MET A 413 -4.00 35.05 -20.83
CA MET A 413 -5.46 35.01 -20.64
C MET A 413 -5.87 33.66 -20.07
N SER A 414 -6.80 33.65 -19.15
CA SER A 414 -7.30 32.55 -18.30
C SER A 414 -6.49 32.26 -17.03
N ASP A 415 -5.30 32.84 -16.84
CA ASP A 415 -4.60 32.73 -15.56
C ASP A 415 -5.27 33.58 -14.48
N VAL A 416 -5.11 33.22 -13.22
CA VAL A 416 -5.67 33.93 -12.07
C VAL A 416 -4.56 34.39 -11.14
N ILE A 417 -4.59 35.66 -10.75
CA ILE A 417 -3.71 36.22 -9.72
C ILE A 417 -4.57 36.48 -8.48
N VAL A 418 -4.15 35.93 -7.35
CA VAL A 418 -4.75 36.19 -6.05
C VAL A 418 -3.83 37.14 -5.28
N LEU A 419 -4.37 38.27 -4.84
CA LEU A 419 -3.68 39.21 -3.96
C LEU A 419 -4.15 38.99 -2.53
N HIS A 420 -3.19 38.76 -1.63
CA HIS A 420 -3.42 38.65 -0.19
C HIS A 420 -2.89 39.93 0.47
N ARG A 421 -3.76 40.75 1.02
CA ARG A 421 -3.42 41.99 1.72
C ARG A 421 -4.01 42.00 3.12
N GLY A 422 -3.23 41.61 4.12
CA GLY A 422 -3.73 41.35 5.46
C GLY A 422 -4.83 40.27 5.45
N GLU A 423 -5.97 40.56 6.05
CA GLU A 423 -7.13 39.65 6.05
C GLU A 423 -7.98 39.66 4.76
N GLN A 424 -7.58 40.44 3.77
CA GLN A 424 -8.34 40.62 2.54
C GLN A 424 -7.69 39.87 1.38
N GLU A 425 -8.47 39.00 0.72
CA GLU A 425 -8.07 38.30 -0.49
C GLU A 425 -8.94 38.75 -1.67
N THR A 426 -8.30 38.97 -2.82
CA THR A 426 -8.98 39.27 -4.08
C THR A 426 -8.38 38.44 -5.21
N ALA A 427 -9.22 37.77 -6.00
CA ALA A 427 -8.81 36.98 -7.15
C ALA A 427 -9.12 37.72 -8.47
N HIS A 428 -8.16 37.74 -9.35
CA HIS A 428 -8.20 38.49 -10.60
C HIS A 428 -7.90 37.59 -11.80
N TYR A 429 -8.88 37.42 -12.67
CA TYR A 429 -8.75 36.69 -13.92
C TYR A 429 -8.09 37.56 -14.98
N LEU A 430 -7.09 37.04 -15.66
CA LEU A 430 -6.44 37.72 -16.78
C LEU A 430 -7.32 37.61 -18.02
N ASP A 431 -7.88 38.75 -18.48
CA ASP A 431 -8.83 38.87 -19.57
C ASP A 431 -8.28 39.71 -20.73
N ARG A 432 -9.02 39.86 -21.84
CA ARG A 432 -8.59 40.56 -23.06
C ARG A 432 -8.17 42.00 -22.86
N GLY A 433 -8.69 42.68 -21.89
CA GLY A 433 -8.48 44.14 -21.68
C GLY A 433 -7.89 44.48 -20.32
N GLY A 434 -7.32 43.51 -19.60
CA GLY A 434 -6.79 43.69 -18.26
C GLY A 434 -7.23 42.58 -17.30
N TYR A 435 -7.68 42.96 -16.12
CA TYR A 435 -8.04 42.03 -15.06
C TYR A 435 -9.51 42.18 -14.68
N THR A 436 -10.18 41.08 -14.52
CA THR A 436 -11.54 41.02 -13.99
C THR A 436 -11.58 40.30 -12.68
N GLU A 437 -12.11 40.90 -11.64
CA GLU A 437 -12.24 40.26 -10.34
C GLU A 437 -13.21 39.07 -10.42
N VAL A 438 -12.77 37.92 -9.84
CA VAL A 438 -13.51 36.64 -9.83
C VAL A 438 -13.63 36.16 -8.39
N PRO A 439 -14.51 36.77 -7.58
CA PRO A 439 -14.65 36.39 -6.17
C PRO A 439 -15.06 34.91 -5.99
N GLU A 440 -15.71 34.31 -7.00
CA GLU A 440 -16.08 32.91 -7.04
C GLU A 440 -14.84 31.98 -6.94
N PHE A 441 -13.67 32.44 -7.36
CA PHE A 441 -12.40 31.68 -7.25
C PHE A 441 -11.95 31.52 -5.79
N LEU A 442 -12.29 32.48 -4.94
CA LEU A 442 -11.96 32.49 -3.51
C LEU A 442 -13.08 31.91 -2.65
N GLN A 443 -14.28 31.85 -3.20
CA GLN A 443 -15.37 31.20 -2.51
C GLN A 443 -15.18 29.69 -2.69
N PRO A 444 -14.76 29.00 -1.61
CA PRO A 444 -15.00 27.58 -1.60
C PRO A 444 -16.52 27.44 -1.79
N GLU A 445 -16.97 26.68 -2.79
CA GLU A 445 -18.36 26.26 -2.85
C GLU A 445 -18.82 25.82 -1.46
N GLN A 446 -20.13 25.83 -1.22
CA GLN A 446 -20.74 25.29 0.01
C GLN A 446 -20.26 23.89 0.41
N ALA A 447 -19.47 23.22 -0.47
CA ALA A 447 -18.63 22.07 -0.16
C ALA A 447 -17.46 22.36 0.79
N ALA A 448 -16.87 23.57 0.81
CA ALA A 448 -15.76 23.88 1.73
C ALA A 448 -16.22 24.45 3.09
N GLU A 449 -17.46 24.87 3.26
CA GLU A 449 -18.04 24.91 4.62
C GLU A 449 -18.21 23.49 5.18
N GLN A 450 -18.32 22.48 4.30
CA GLN A 450 -18.24 21.05 4.65
C GLN A 450 -16.77 20.56 4.77
N GLU A 451 -15.81 21.12 4.00
CA GLU A 451 -14.37 20.82 4.09
C GLU A 451 -13.66 21.56 5.24
N ALA A 452 -14.03 22.80 5.58
CA ALA A 452 -13.50 23.47 6.78
C ALA A 452 -13.98 22.80 8.09
N GLN A 453 -15.10 22.05 8.03
CA GLN A 453 -15.45 21.04 9.02
C GLN A 453 -14.71 19.72 8.78
N ALA A 454 -14.05 19.55 7.63
CA ALA A 454 -13.27 18.39 7.26
C ALA A 454 -11.81 18.39 7.73
N ASP A 455 -11.23 19.51 8.17
CA ASP A 455 -9.85 19.62 8.68
C ASP A 455 -9.67 19.50 10.20
N ALA A 456 -10.74 19.24 10.96
CA ALA A 456 -10.61 18.81 12.34
C ALA A 456 -10.14 17.34 12.43
N PRO A 457 -9.32 16.97 13.40
CA PRO A 457 -8.91 15.57 13.58
C PRO A 457 -10.13 14.64 13.61
N PRO A 458 -10.05 13.42 13.06
CA PRO A 458 -11.20 12.52 12.88
C PRO A 458 -12.01 12.22 14.14
N ALA A 459 -11.45 12.45 15.33
CA ALA A 459 -12.09 12.22 16.63
C ALA A 459 -13.03 13.35 17.09
N GLU A 460 -13.02 14.55 16.47
CA GLU A 460 -13.71 15.75 16.99
C GLU A 460 -14.84 16.28 16.11
N ARG A 461 -15.06 15.68 14.91
CA ARG A 461 -16.11 16.14 14.00
C ARG A 461 -17.44 15.46 14.30
N PRO A 462 -18.53 16.20 14.54
CA PRO A 462 -19.84 15.57 14.59
C PRO A 462 -20.23 15.08 13.18
N LEU A 463 -20.40 13.77 13.06
CA LEU A 463 -20.91 13.15 11.84
C LEU A 463 -22.31 13.70 11.52
N THR A 464 -22.59 14.00 10.25
CA THR A 464 -23.94 14.29 9.78
C THR A 464 -24.88 13.10 10.02
N GLU A 465 -26.18 13.31 10.05
CA GLU A 465 -27.13 12.20 10.23
C GLU A 465 -27.02 11.14 9.13
N LEU A 466 -26.71 11.53 7.89
CA LEU A 466 -26.46 10.59 6.80
C LEU A 466 -25.17 9.81 7.02
N GLN A 467 -24.11 10.44 7.49
CA GLN A 467 -22.85 9.77 7.83
C GLN A 467 -23.01 8.84 9.01
N LYS A 468 -23.78 9.20 10.04
CA LYS A 468 -24.10 8.30 11.16
C LYS A 468 -24.85 7.05 10.68
N GLN A 469 -25.81 7.20 9.78
CA GLN A 469 -26.52 6.07 9.18
C GLN A 469 -25.57 5.19 8.35
N ALA A 470 -24.68 5.78 7.57
CA ALA A 470 -23.67 5.05 6.80
C ALA A 470 -22.70 4.26 7.70
N VAL A 471 -22.26 4.85 8.82
CA VAL A 471 -21.42 4.17 9.82
C VAL A 471 -22.15 3.00 10.46
N GLU A 472 -23.43 3.15 10.81
CA GLU A 472 -24.22 2.04 11.36
C GLU A 472 -24.35 0.85 10.38
N ILE A 473 -24.54 1.14 9.09
CA ILE A 473 -24.55 0.11 8.06
C ILE A 473 -23.16 -0.50 7.91
N ALA A 474 -22.12 0.31 7.88
CA ALA A 474 -20.74 -0.11 7.66
C ALA A 474 -20.11 -0.85 8.86
N LYS A 475 -20.68 -0.80 10.07
CA LYS A 475 -20.30 -1.66 11.21
C LYS A 475 -20.33 -3.15 10.87
N ARG A 476 -21.09 -3.53 9.85
CA ARG A 476 -21.19 -4.88 9.32
C ARG A 476 -20.47 -5.03 7.97
N TYR A 477 -19.37 -4.31 7.80
CA TYR A 477 -18.70 -4.14 6.50
C TYR A 477 -18.45 -5.46 5.74
N GLU A 478 -17.99 -6.50 6.42
CA GLU A 478 -17.70 -7.80 5.80
C GLU A 478 -18.95 -8.57 5.38
N THR A 479 -20.10 -8.29 6.00
CA THR A 479 -21.38 -8.94 5.74
C THR A 479 -22.35 -8.10 4.92
N LEU A 480 -21.95 -6.88 4.50
CA LEU A 480 -22.80 -5.99 3.72
C LEU A 480 -23.26 -6.63 2.42
N SER A 481 -24.55 -6.65 2.20
CA SER A 481 -25.14 -6.99 0.90
C SER A 481 -24.80 -5.92 -0.15
N MET A 482 -24.92 -6.26 -1.44
CA MET A 482 -24.71 -5.29 -2.53
C MET A 482 -25.61 -4.05 -2.39
N GLN A 483 -26.84 -4.23 -1.97
CA GLN A 483 -27.78 -3.11 -1.79
C GLN A 483 -27.39 -2.19 -0.64
N GLU A 484 -26.90 -2.74 0.47
CA GLU A 484 -26.40 -1.95 1.59
C GLU A 484 -25.15 -1.15 1.18
N LYS A 485 -24.23 -1.75 0.42
CA LYS A 485 -23.07 -1.05 -0.13
C LYS A 485 -23.46 0.11 -1.05
N ILE A 486 -24.46 -0.10 -1.93
CA ILE A 486 -25.01 0.95 -2.79
C ILE A 486 -25.64 2.06 -1.95
N SER A 487 -26.33 1.72 -0.85
CA SER A 487 -26.90 2.73 0.05
C SER A 487 -25.83 3.57 0.74
N VAL A 488 -24.72 2.96 1.18
CA VAL A 488 -23.58 3.71 1.76
C VAL A 488 -22.95 4.65 0.72
N ILE A 489 -22.80 4.20 -0.52
CA ILE A 489 -22.31 5.05 -1.62
C ILE A 489 -23.30 6.21 -1.86
N ALA A 490 -24.59 5.93 -1.94
CA ALA A 490 -25.63 6.97 -2.16
C ALA A 490 -25.60 8.03 -1.06
N GLN A 491 -25.46 7.64 0.19
CA GLN A 491 -25.39 8.54 1.34
C GLN A 491 -24.15 9.46 1.31
N ALA A 492 -23.03 9.00 0.74
CA ALA A 492 -21.85 9.85 0.54
C ALA A 492 -22.11 10.98 -0.47
N PHE A 493 -23.07 10.82 -1.37
CA PHE A 493 -23.52 11.83 -2.33
C PHE A 493 -24.80 12.57 -1.89
N GLY A 494 -25.19 12.45 -0.62
CA GLY A 494 -26.38 13.12 -0.07
C GLY A 494 -27.71 12.48 -0.49
N HIS A 495 -27.71 11.21 -0.94
CA HIS A 495 -28.89 10.46 -1.36
C HIS A 495 -29.27 9.37 -0.37
N THR A 496 -30.52 8.98 -0.31
CA THR A 496 -31.01 7.95 0.62
C THR A 496 -30.90 6.54 0.06
N SER A 497 -30.95 6.39 -1.26
CA SER A 497 -30.90 5.10 -1.94
C SER A 497 -30.37 5.20 -3.37
N GLY A 498 -29.99 4.06 -3.91
CA GLY A 498 -29.56 3.92 -5.29
C GLY A 498 -29.85 2.51 -5.82
N THR A 499 -29.89 2.39 -7.15
CA THR A 499 -30.04 1.10 -7.85
C THR A 499 -28.96 0.99 -8.92
N ILE A 500 -28.41 -0.23 -9.07
CA ILE A 500 -27.43 -0.48 -10.13
C ILE A 500 -28.16 -0.67 -11.46
N GLU A 501 -27.76 0.11 -12.45
CA GLU A 501 -28.30 0.08 -13.81
C GLU A 501 -27.24 -0.38 -14.82
N THR A 502 -27.71 -0.99 -15.90
CA THR A 502 -26.89 -1.44 -17.02
C THR A 502 -27.48 -0.90 -18.31
N SER A 503 -26.76 -0.02 -18.99
CA SER A 503 -27.18 0.62 -20.23
C SER A 503 -26.39 0.05 -21.41
N PRO A 504 -27.04 -0.52 -22.44
CA PRO A 504 -26.34 -1.05 -23.60
C PRO A 504 -25.69 0.06 -24.44
N CYS A 505 -24.44 -0.15 -24.84
CA CYS A 505 -23.71 0.77 -25.71
C CYS A 505 -24.12 0.60 -27.18
N THR A 506 -24.02 1.68 -27.96
CA THR A 506 -24.33 1.72 -29.39
C THR A 506 -23.08 1.98 -30.24
N GLY A 507 -23.21 1.96 -31.56
CA GLY A 507 -22.11 2.25 -32.49
C GLY A 507 -20.99 1.22 -32.45
N LYS A 508 -19.75 1.68 -32.44
CA LYS A 508 -18.54 0.82 -32.39
C LYS A 508 -18.43 -0.05 -31.15
N TRP A 509 -19.16 0.29 -30.10
CA TRP A 509 -19.19 -0.42 -28.81
C TRP A 509 -20.40 -1.34 -28.65
N ARG A 510 -21.11 -1.64 -29.76
CA ARG A 510 -22.24 -2.57 -29.74
C ARG A 510 -21.85 -3.92 -29.13
N GLY A 511 -22.64 -4.41 -28.19
CA GLY A 511 -22.37 -5.67 -27.46
C GLY A 511 -21.72 -5.47 -26.11
N THR A 512 -21.34 -4.24 -25.76
CA THR A 512 -20.92 -3.85 -24.42
C THR A 512 -22.03 -3.06 -23.69
N SER A 513 -21.84 -2.80 -22.41
CA SER A 513 -22.78 -1.99 -21.61
C SER A 513 -22.04 -1.14 -20.60
N ASP A 514 -22.60 0.01 -20.27
CA ASP A 514 -22.17 0.85 -19.17
C ASP A 514 -22.91 0.44 -17.89
N ILE A 515 -22.21 0.51 -16.76
CA ILE A 515 -22.75 0.19 -15.43
C ILE A 515 -22.68 1.45 -14.57
N SER A 516 -23.80 1.82 -13.96
CA SER A 516 -23.92 2.99 -13.08
C SER A 516 -24.81 2.68 -11.88
N ILE A 517 -24.72 3.51 -10.84
CA ILE A 517 -25.71 3.58 -9.76
C ILE A 517 -26.61 4.77 -10.07
N ARG A 518 -27.91 4.54 -10.16
CA ARG A 518 -28.92 5.61 -10.26
C ARG A 518 -29.45 5.92 -8.89
N PHE A 519 -29.38 7.19 -8.49
CA PHE A 519 -29.85 7.69 -7.21
C PHE A 519 -31.35 8.04 -7.24
N ASP A 520 -31.91 8.24 -6.06
CA ASP A 520 -33.33 8.57 -5.84
C ASP A 520 -33.78 9.88 -6.52
N ASN A 521 -32.88 10.83 -6.73
CA ASN A 521 -33.15 12.09 -7.46
C ASN A 521 -33.04 11.95 -8.99
N GLY A 522 -32.71 10.76 -9.51
CA GLY A 522 -32.55 10.50 -10.93
C GLY A 522 -31.14 10.75 -11.48
N SER A 523 -30.21 11.30 -10.69
CA SER A 523 -28.80 11.41 -11.08
C SER A 523 -28.11 10.03 -11.05
N SER A 524 -26.96 9.90 -11.70
CA SER A 524 -26.28 8.60 -11.81
C SER A 524 -24.78 8.73 -11.54
N LEU A 525 -24.25 7.81 -10.73
CA LEU A 525 -22.82 7.63 -10.54
C LEU A 525 -22.32 6.54 -11.48
N PHE A 526 -21.38 6.88 -12.31
CA PHE A 526 -20.80 5.97 -13.29
C PHE A 526 -19.75 5.05 -12.66
N LEU A 527 -19.90 3.74 -12.84
CA LEU A 527 -19.01 2.74 -12.26
C LEU A 527 -18.05 2.10 -13.27
N GLY A 528 -18.49 1.90 -14.50
CA GLY A 528 -17.66 1.30 -15.54
C GLY A 528 -18.31 1.34 -16.91
N ASN A 529 -17.50 1.54 -17.96
CA ASN A 529 -17.92 1.67 -19.35
C ASN A 529 -17.46 0.49 -20.22
N HIS A 530 -18.21 0.27 -21.29
CA HIS A 530 -17.90 -0.74 -22.30
C HIS A 530 -17.69 -2.15 -21.77
N ILE A 531 -18.43 -2.49 -20.70
CA ILE A 531 -18.34 -3.80 -20.05
C ILE A 531 -18.87 -4.88 -21.01
N THR A 532 -18.07 -5.87 -21.31
CA THR A 532 -18.42 -6.97 -22.23
C THR A 532 -19.51 -7.86 -21.66
N ARG A 533 -20.19 -8.62 -22.54
CA ARG A 533 -21.26 -9.53 -22.14
C ARG A 533 -20.82 -10.58 -21.09
N LYS A 534 -19.55 -11.04 -21.17
CA LYS A 534 -18.96 -11.96 -20.18
C LYS A 534 -18.72 -11.28 -18.82
N ALA A 535 -18.45 -9.99 -18.83
CA ALA A 535 -18.17 -9.19 -17.63
C ALA A 535 -19.42 -8.62 -16.95
N ARG A 536 -20.64 -8.82 -17.49
CA ARG A 536 -21.91 -8.41 -16.87
C ARG A 536 -22.38 -9.34 -15.75
N THR A 537 -21.53 -10.22 -15.25
CA THR A 537 -21.86 -11.15 -14.17
C THR A 537 -22.10 -10.41 -12.86
N LYS A 538 -22.83 -11.05 -11.94
CA LYS A 538 -23.02 -10.55 -10.57
C LYS A 538 -21.68 -10.21 -9.91
N LYS A 539 -20.62 -10.98 -10.19
CA LYS A 539 -19.28 -10.78 -9.66
C LYS A 539 -18.68 -9.44 -10.08
N VAL A 540 -18.71 -9.09 -11.37
CA VAL A 540 -18.15 -7.81 -11.87
C VAL A 540 -18.92 -6.62 -11.32
N ARG A 541 -20.24 -6.71 -11.23
CA ARG A 541 -21.04 -5.66 -10.57
C ARG A 541 -20.63 -5.47 -9.13
N GLN A 542 -20.39 -6.56 -8.41
CA GLN A 542 -19.91 -6.53 -7.03
C GLN A 542 -18.54 -5.87 -6.92
N GLU A 543 -17.58 -6.25 -7.76
CA GLU A 543 -16.25 -5.66 -7.80
C GLU A 543 -16.28 -4.15 -8.09
N LEU A 544 -17.14 -3.70 -9.01
CA LEU A 544 -17.32 -2.28 -9.31
C LEU A 544 -17.95 -1.51 -8.14
N VAL A 545 -18.94 -2.09 -7.46
CA VAL A 545 -19.54 -1.49 -6.28
C VAL A 545 -18.55 -1.46 -5.11
N ASP A 546 -17.79 -2.53 -4.89
CA ASP A 546 -16.76 -2.57 -3.84
C ASP A 546 -15.66 -1.51 -4.08
N SER A 547 -15.22 -1.36 -5.32
CA SER A 547 -14.26 -0.33 -5.70
C SER A 547 -14.80 1.09 -5.49
N ALA A 548 -16.06 1.34 -5.86
CA ALA A 548 -16.71 2.63 -5.66
C ALA A 548 -16.92 2.93 -4.16
N LEU A 549 -17.28 1.92 -3.37
CA LEU A 549 -17.45 2.06 -1.92
C LEU A 549 -16.17 2.58 -1.26
N VAL A 550 -15.02 1.98 -1.58
CA VAL A 550 -13.72 2.41 -1.05
C VAL A 550 -13.33 3.78 -1.58
N ARG A 551 -13.57 4.05 -2.86
CA ARG A 551 -13.16 5.31 -3.50
C ARG A 551 -13.89 6.53 -2.96
N TYR A 552 -15.20 6.42 -2.71
CA TYR A 552 -16.05 7.56 -2.35
C TYR A 552 -16.35 7.66 -0.85
N ASN A 553 -15.94 6.67 -0.05
CA ASN A 553 -16.16 6.68 1.40
C ASN A 553 -14.92 6.17 2.18
N PRO A 554 -13.69 6.59 1.85
CA PRO A 554 -12.49 6.02 2.49
C PRO A 554 -12.52 6.19 4.01
N GLU A 555 -12.88 7.37 4.51
CA GLU A 555 -12.93 7.68 5.94
C GLU A 555 -14.03 6.91 6.67
N ILE A 556 -15.24 6.89 6.12
CA ILE A 556 -16.37 6.17 6.73
C ILE A 556 -16.06 4.67 6.78
N ILE A 557 -15.47 4.12 5.72
CA ILE A 557 -15.09 2.72 5.66
C ILE A 557 -13.95 2.42 6.63
N ARG A 558 -12.97 3.31 6.78
CA ARG A 558 -11.88 3.17 7.76
C ARG A 558 -12.43 3.13 9.18
N VAL A 559 -13.21 4.12 9.57
CA VAL A 559 -13.84 4.20 10.90
C VAL A 559 -14.74 2.98 11.18
N ALA A 560 -15.49 2.52 10.19
CA ALA A 560 -16.34 1.36 10.35
C ALA A 560 -15.55 0.05 10.52
N LYS A 561 -14.44 -0.12 9.79
CA LYS A 561 -13.54 -1.27 9.95
C LYS A 561 -12.85 -1.26 11.31
N GLU A 562 -12.36 -0.12 11.77
CA GLU A 562 -11.74 0.03 13.08
C GLU A 562 -12.74 -0.26 14.21
N THR A 563 -13.98 0.25 14.10
CA THR A 563 -15.04 -0.03 15.07
C THR A 563 -15.41 -1.51 15.10
N ALA A 564 -15.53 -2.15 13.93
CA ALA A 564 -15.79 -3.58 13.82
C ALA A 564 -14.66 -4.42 14.41
N TYR A 565 -13.41 -4.05 14.14
CA TYR A 565 -12.23 -4.70 14.68
C TYR A 565 -12.14 -4.57 16.20
N THR A 566 -12.42 -3.39 16.75
CA THR A 566 -12.46 -3.14 18.19
C THR A 566 -13.56 -3.97 18.86
N ALA A 567 -14.75 -4.01 18.27
CA ALA A 567 -15.86 -4.81 18.78
C ALA A 567 -15.59 -6.32 18.75
N LEU A 568 -14.90 -6.80 17.70
CA LEU A 568 -14.46 -8.21 17.63
C LEU A 568 -13.41 -8.53 18.70
N LYS A 569 -12.43 -7.64 18.93
CA LYS A 569 -11.45 -7.79 20.02
C LYS A 569 -12.09 -7.78 21.41
N GLU A 570 -13.02 -6.87 21.64
CA GLU A 570 -13.75 -6.83 22.92
C GLU A 570 -14.57 -8.12 23.15
N ARG A 571 -15.20 -8.63 22.12
CA ARG A 571 -15.94 -9.90 22.18
C ARG A 571 -15.01 -11.08 22.42
N GLU A 572 -13.87 -11.14 21.74
CA GLU A 572 -12.85 -12.17 21.94
C GLU A 572 -12.29 -12.15 23.37
N LEU A 573 -12.04 -10.93 23.94
CA LEU A 573 -11.64 -10.77 25.32
C LEU A 573 -12.73 -11.21 26.31
N GLN A 574 -14.00 -10.91 26.04
CA GLN A 574 -15.13 -11.38 26.85
C GLN A 574 -15.29 -12.89 26.77
N ASP A 575 -15.21 -13.48 25.58
CA ASP A 575 -15.32 -14.92 25.39
C ASP A 575 -14.16 -15.67 26.08
N ASN A 576 -12.94 -15.10 26.03
CA ASN A 576 -11.78 -15.63 26.74
C ASN A 576 -11.89 -15.50 28.27
N ALA A 577 -12.45 -14.40 28.77
CA ALA A 577 -12.74 -14.23 30.19
C ALA A 577 -13.77 -15.26 30.69
N ILE A 578 -14.86 -15.47 29.94
CA ILE A 578 -15.90 -16.47 30.23
C ILE A 578 -15.32 -17.89 30.15
N ALA A 579 -14.43 -18.16 29.19
CA ALA A 579 -13.75 -19.44 29.06
C ALA A 579 -12.81 -19.69 30.26
N GLY A 580 -12.09 -18.67 30.73
CA GLY A 580 -11.26 -18.73 31.93
C GLY A 580 -12.05 -19.02 33.21
N GLU A 581 -13.21 -18.37 33.40
CA GLU A 581 -14.11 -18.65 34.52
C GLU A 581 -14.65 -20.09 34.49
N LYS A 582 -14.82 -20.69 33.31
CA LYS A 582 -15.29 -22.06 33.12
C LYS A 582 -14.18 -23.10 33.07
N GLY A 583 -12.90 -22.70 33.25
CA GLY A 583 -11.74 -23.59 33.19
C GLY A 583 -11.47 -24.17 31.78
N LEU A 584 -11.95 -23.51 30.73
CA LEU A 584 -11.73 -23.86 29.33
C LEU A 584 -10.51 -23.11 28.79
N LYS A 585 -9.76 -23.72 27.88
CA LYS A 585 -8.62 -23.03 27.23
C LYS A 585 -9.15 -21.85 26.40
N PRO A 586 -8.51 -20.68 26.46
CA PRO A 586 -8.82 -19.57 25.55
C PRO A 586 -8.52 -19.98 24.10
N TYR A 587 -9.33 -19.43 23.20
CA TYR A 587 -9.17 -19.63 21.75
C TYR A 587 -7.92 -18.96 21.21
#